data_c7bc887466fa19a3fdb4340ba70f875d
#
_entry.id   c7bc887466fa19a3fdb4340ba70f875d
#
_cell.length_a   1.000
_cell.length_b   1.000
_cell.length_c   1.000
_cell.angle_alpha   90.00
_cell.angle_beta   90.00
_cell.angle_gamma   90.00
#
_symmetry.space_group_name_H-M   'P 1'
#
loop_
_entity.id
_entity.type
_entity.pdbx_description
1 polymer ?
#
loop_
_entity_poly.entity_id
_entity_poly.type
_entity_poly.pdbx_seq_one_letter_code
_entity_poly.pdbx_strand_id
1 'polypeptide(L)'
;NLFDLHLFNTYRSFLNSEEKYPINHNKNSDERGVFFEIIKTQSGGQFSYSTTYSNSTRGNHFHTRKVERFSVIQGNALIQLRKIGSDTVHNFKLNSETPSYIDIPIWYTHNIKNTGNKPLITLFWINEPYDEKDPDTYFEIV
;
A
#
# COMPACT_ATOMS: atom_id res chain seq x y z
N ASN A 1 21.70 -16.75 -3.74
CA ASN A 1 22.89 -16.11 -4.34
C ASN A 1 22.58 -15.67 -5.78
N LEU A 2 23.55 -15.01 -6.46
CA LEU A 2 23.35 -14.47 -7.81
C LEU A 2 23.18 -15.60 -8.86
N PHE A 3 23.83 -16.73 -8.68
CA PHE A 3 23.69 -17.89 -9.56
C PHE A 3 22.26 -18.44 -9.52
N ASP A 4 21.68 -18.63 -8.35
CA ASP A 4 20.31 -19.13 -8.21
C ASP A 4 19.31 -18.17 -8.83
N LEU A 5 19.53 -16.87 -8.70
CA LEU A 5 18.71 -15.85 -9.34
C LEU A 5 18.77 -15.96 -10.87
N HIS A 6 19.98 -16.09 -11.43
CA HIS A 6 20.17 -16.24 -12.88
C HIS A 6 19.57 -17.55 -13.38
N LEU A 7 19.75 -18.65 -12.65
CA LEU A 7 19.16 -19.95 -12.97
C LEU A 7 17.62 -19.87 -12.98
N PHE A 8 17.05 -19.24 -11.96
CA PHE A 8 15.59 -19.04 -11.92
C PHE A 8 15.08 -18.17 -13.06
N ASN A 9 15.78 -17.07 -13.39
CA ASN A 9 15.42 -16.23 -14.53
C ASN A 9 15.49 -17.00 -15.86
N THR A 10 16.52 -17.83 -16.04
CA THR A 10 16.66 -18.70 -17.20
C THR A 10 15.52 -19.73 -17.25
N TYR A 11 15.21 -20.42 -16.16
CA TYR A 11 14.07 -21.34 -16.08
C TYR A 11 12.77 -20.68 -16.51
N ARG A 12 12.52 -19.45 -16.08
CA ARG A 12 11.30 -18.71 -16.46
C ARG A 12 11.16 -18.46 -17.96
N SER A 13 12.27 -18.37 -18.69
CA SER A 13 12.23 -18.19 -20.16
C SER A 13 11.77 -19.43 -20.93
N PHE A 14 11.77 -20.59 -20.28
CA PHE A 14 11.27 -21.85 -20.85
C PHE A 14 9.82 -22.17 -20.50
N LEU A 15 9.17 -21.32 -19.69
CA LEU A 15 7.77 -21.53 -19.35
C LEU A 15 6.87 -21.20 -20.55
N ASN A 16 5.83 -22.00 -20.76
CA ASN A 16 4.81 -21.71 -21.76
C ASN A 16 3.97 -20.50 -21.30
N SER A 17 4.22 -19.35 -21.91
CA SER A 17 3.57 -18.08 -21.54
C SER A 17 2.07 -18.09 -21.83
N GLU A 18 1.62 -18.76 -22.91
CA GLU A 18 0.22 -18.79 -23.32
C GLU A 18 -0.65 -19.57 -22.32
N GLU A 19 -0.09 -20.62 -21.73
CA GLU A 19 -0.80 -21.41 -20.71
C GLU A 19 -0.76 -20.76 -19.32
N LYS A 20 0.26 -19.91 -19.06
CA LYS A 20 0.51 -19.37 -17.73
C LYS A 20 -0.11 -18.00 -17.51
N TYR A 21 -0.26 -17.19 -18.53
CA TYR A 21 -0.69 -15.81 -18.41
C TYR A 21 -2.02 -15.54 -19.14
N PRO A 22 -2.83 -14.59 -18.65
CA PRO A 22 -2.58 -13.71 -17.50
C PRO A 22 -2.83 -14.41 -16.16
N ILE A 23 -2.10 -13.98 -15.12
CA ILE A 23 -2.36 -14.35 -13.73
C ILE A 23 -3.19 -13.24 -13.09
N ASN A 24 -4.38 -13.57 -12.60
CA ASN A 24 -5.26 -12.60 -11.97
C ASN A 24 -4.82 -12.32 -10.52
N HIS A 25 -4.84 -11.05 -10.12
CA HIS A 25 -4.66 -10.67 -8.73
C HIS A 25 -5.90 -11.01 -7.89
N ASN A 26 -5.69 -11.42 -6.66
CA ASN A 26 -6.75 -11.55 -5.67
C ASN A 26 -7.19 -10.14 -5.24
N LYS A 27 -8.40 -9.77 -5.62
CA LYS A 27 -8.94 -8.44 -5.42
C LYS A 27 -9.89 -8.41 -4.24
N ASN A 28 -9.60 -7.54 -3.27
CA ASN A 28 -10.50 -7.20 -2.17
C ASN A 28 -11.25 -5.91 -2.51
N SER A 29 -12.57 -5.90 -2.36
CA SER A 29 -13.42 -4.74 -2.67
C SER A 29 -14.42 -4.50 -1.55
N ASP A 30 -14.62 -3.23 -1.19
CA ASP A 30 -15.61 -2.76 -0.24
C ASP A 30 -16.22 -1.42 -0.70
N GLU A 31 -17.05 -0.79 0.13
CA GLU A 31 -17.69 0.50 -0.17
C GLU A 31 -16.68 1.67 -0.32
N ARG A 32 -15.45 1.50 0.13
CA ARG A 32 -14.37 2.50 0.03
C ARG A 32 -13.59 2.40 -1.28
N GLY A 33 -13.62 1.23 -1.96
CA GLY A 33 -12.88 0.99 -3.19
C GLY A 33 -12.28 -0.41 -3.27
N VAL A 34 -11.17 -0.53 -3.99
CA VAL A 34 -10.51 -1.79 -4.30
C VAL A 34 -9.09 -1.80 -3.75
N PHE A 35 -8.64 -2.98 -3.35
CA PHE A 35 -7.28 -3.25 -2.89
C PHE A 35 -6.79 -4.60 -3.42
N PHE A 36 -5.54 -4.67 -3.87
CA PHE A 36 -4.85 -5.93 -4.16
C PHE A 36 -3.32 -5.80 -4.03
N GLU A 37 -2.70 -6.92 -3.68
CA GLU A 37 -1.24 -7.05 -3.64
C GLU A 37 -0.69 -7.23 -5.06
N ILE A 38 0.34 -6.47 -5.43
CA ILE A 38 1.01 -6.57 -6.74
C ILE A 38 2.21 -7.50 -6.64
N ILE A 39 3.06 -7.26 -5.64
CA ILE A 39 4.27 -8.03 -5.38
C ILE A 39 4.38 -8.28 -3.88
N LYS A 40 4.68 -9.51 -3.50
CA LYS A 40 4.97 -9.92 -2.12
C LYS A 40 6.23 -10.75 -2.11
N THR A 41 7.26 -10.30 -1.40
CA THR A 41 8.56 -10.97 -1.31
C THR A 41 8.99 -11.07 0.14
N GLN A 42 9.70 -12.15 0.49
CA GLN A 42 10.21 -12.35 1.85
C GLN A 42 11.32 -11.36 2.23
N SER A 43 12.06 -10.85 1.25
CA SER A 43 13.22 -9.99 1.48
C SER A 43 12.99 -8.51 1.19
N GLY A 44 11.93 -8.14 0.49
CA GLY A 44 11.68 -6.77 0.03
C GLY A 44 10.34 -6.18 0.44
N GLY A 45 9.55 -6.93 1.23
CA GLY A 45 8.24 -6.49 1.67
C GLY A 45 7.14 -6.74 0.63
N GLN A 46 6.09 -5.95 0.73
CA GLN A 46 4.89 -6.08 -0.10
C GLN A 46 4.58 -4.76 -0.80
N PHE A 47 4.27 -4.85 -2.08
CA PHE A 47 3.79 -3.74 -2.91
C PHE A 47 2.32 -3.96 -3.25
N SER A 48 1.49 -2.94 -3.02
CA SER A 48 0.04 -3.04 -3.15
C SER A 48 -0.55 -1.85 -3.89
N TYR A 49 -1.69 -2.09 -4.53
CA TYR A 49 -2.50 -1.11 -5.23
C TYR A 49 -3.80 -0.89 -4.48
N SER A 50 -4.24 0.35 -4.39
CA SER A 50 -5.54 0.70 -3.82
C SER A 50 -6.24 1.77 -4.65
N THR A 51 -7.55 1.61 -4.82
CA THR A 51 -8.44 2.71 -5.18
C THR A 51 -9.23 3.14 -3.96
N THR A 52 -9.47 4.44 -3.85
CA THR A 52 -10.35 5.01 -2.81
C THR A 52 -11.38 5.89 -3.49
N TYR A 53 -12.67 5.56 -3.32
CA TYR A 53 -13.75 6.33 -3.91
C TYR A 53 -13.84 7.74 -3.33
N SER A 54 -14.50 8.64 -4.04
CA SER A 54 -14.67 10.03 -3.60
C SER A 54 -15.26 10.10 -2.20
N ASN A 55 -14.74 11.00 -1.36
CA ASN A 55 -15.12 11.20 0.03
C ASN A 55 -14.88 10.00 0.98
N SER A 56 -14.30 8.89 0.49
CA SER A 56 -13.95 7.76 1.34
C SER A 56 -12.60 7.96 2.01
N THR A 57 -12.44 7.31 3.16
CA THR A 57 -11.21 7.30 3.95
C THR A 57 -10.80 5.85 4.24
N ARG A 58 -9.52 5.54 4.10
CA ARG A 58 -8.91 4.28 4.48
C ARG A 58 -7.87 4.52 5.58
N GLY A 59 -7.54 3.49 6.34
CA GLY A 59 -6.59 3.57 7.45
C GLY A 59 -7.29 3.70 8.79
N ASN A 60 -6.91 4.69 9.62
CA ASN A 60 -7.22 4.79 11.03
C ASN A 60 -6.63 3.60 11.80
N HIS A 61 -5.34 3.38 11.60
CA HIS A 61 -4.58 2.36 12.31
C HIS A 61 -3.10 2.76 12.41
N PHE A 62 -2.38 2.07 13.27
CA PHE A 62 -0.95 2.19 13.40
C PHE A 62 -0.27 0.82 13.40
N HIS A 63 1.04 0.83 13.25
CA HIS A 63 1.92 -0.33 13.26
C HIS A 63 2.99 -0.17 14.34
N THR A 64 3.48 -1.27 14.89
CA THR A 64 4.56 -1.27 15.88
C THR A 64 5.92 -1.65 15.29
N ARG A 65 5.93 -2.31 14.12
CA ARG A 65 7.15 -2.74 13.39
C ARG A 65 7.12 -2.49 11.89
N LYS A 66 5.93 -2.27 11.30
CA LYS A 66 5.79 -2.02 9.86
C LYS A 66 5.95 -0.54 9.55
N VAL A 67 6.77 -0.25 8.55
CA VAL A 67 6.88 1.07 7.92
C VAL A 67 6.19 1.00 6.57
N GLU A 68 5.41 2.01 6.24
CA GLU A 68 4.70 2.08 4.98
C GLU A 68 5.14 3.30 4.18
N ARG A 69 5.13 3.17 2.86
CA ARG A 69 5.29 4.29 1.92
C ARG A 69 4.06 4.40 1.04
N PHE A 70 3.41 5.55 1.07
CA PHE A 70 2.25 5.85 0.24
C PHE A 70 2.62 6.82 -0.87
N SER A 71 2.29 6.44 -2.11
CA SER A 71 2.46 7.28 -3.29
C SER A 71 1.11 7.49 -3.98
N VAL A 72 0.76 8.74 -4.27
CA VAL A 72 -0.45 9.07 -5.03
C VAL A 72 -0.14 9.04 -6.52
N ILE A 73 -0.86 8.17 -7.26
CA ILE A 73 -0.66 7.95 -8.69
C ILE A 73 -1.72 8.71 -9.51
N GLN A 74 -2.94 8.80 -8.97
CA GLN A 74 -4.03 9.53 -9.60
C GLN A 74 -4.94 10.15 -8.54
N GLY A 75 -5.38 11.39 -8.77
CA GLY A 75 -6.34 12.09 -7.92
C GLY A 75 -5.69 12.95 -6.83
N ASN A 76 -6.49 13.33 -5.84
CA ASN A 76 -6.10 14.20 -4.74
C ASN A 76 -6.33 13.49 -3.41
N ALA A 77 -5.31 13.48 -2.57
CA ALA A 77 -5.33 12.84 -1.26
C ALA A 77 -5.04 13.83 -0.15
N LEU A 78 -5.70 13.64 0.98
CA LEU A 78 -5.26 14.13 2.28
C LEU A 78 -4.78 12.93 3.09
N ILE A 79 -3.50 12.91 3.43
CA ILE A 79 -2.92 11.92 4.34
C ILE A 79 -2.74 12.60 5.69
N GLN A 80 -3.20 11.95 6.74
CA GLN A 80 -3.11 12.45 8.11
C GLN A 80 -2.29 11.48 8.95
N LEU A 81 -1.38 12.02 9.74
CA LEU A 81 -0.54 11.26 10.68
C LEU A 81 -0.64 11.86 12.07
N ARG A 82 -0.78 11.02 13.09
CA ARG A 82 -0.70 11.41 14.50
C ARG A 82 0.13 10.38 15.26
N LYS A 83 1.14 10.85 15.99
CA LYS A 83 1.93 9.96 16.86
C LYS A 83 1.05 9.45 18.01
N ILE A 84 1.14 8.17 18.32
CA ILE A 84 0.43 7.58 19.48
C ILE A 84 0.87 8.28 20.76
N GLY A 85 -0.12 8.67 21.56
CA GLY A 85 0.11 9.47 22.79
C GLY A 85 0.25 10.97 22.57
N SER A 86 0.01 11.47 21.35
CA SER A 86 0.01 12.91 21.01
C SER A 86 -1.35 13.31 20.43
N ASP A 87 -1.74 14.56 20.64
CA ASP A 87 -2.94 15.17 20.04
C ASP A 87 -2.63 15.92 18.73
N THR A 88 -1.34 16.02 18.36
CA THR A 88 -0.93 16.78 17.16
C THR A 88 -1.13 15.95 15.90
N VAL A 89 -2.01 16.40 15.01
CA VAL A 89 -2.26 15.80 13.68
C VAL A 89 -1.48 16.56 12.62
N HIS A 90 -0.67 15.83 11.87
CA HIS A 90 0.03 16.33 10.68
C HIS A 90 -0.78 16.03 9.44
N ASN A 91 -1.02 17.05 8.60
CA ASN A 91 -1.84 16.94 7.40
C ASN A 91 -0.97 17.16 6.16
N PHE A 92 -1.01 16.21 5.22
CA PHE A 92 -0.26 16.24 3.98
C PHE A 92 -1.22 16.12 2.79
N LYS A 93 -1.20 17.13 1.91
CA LYS A 93 -1.98 17.10 0.66
C LYS A 93 -1.07 16.64 -0.46
N LEU A 94 -1.44 15.56 -1.11
CA LEU A 94 -0.74 15.00 -2.26
C LEU A 94 -1.68 14.97 -3.47
N ASN A 95 -1.08 15.08 -4.65
CA ASN A 95 -1.81 14.96 -5.91
C ASN A 95 -0.92 14.29 -6.98
N SER A 96 -1.53 13.85 -8.07
CA SER A 96 -0.84 13.19 -9.17
C SER A 96 -0.09 14.13 -10.10
N GLU A 97 -0.31 15.44 -10.02
CA GLU A 97 0.39 16.43 -10.87
C GLU A 97 1.82 16.66 -10.38
N THR A 98 2.03 16.54 -9.07
CA THR A 98 3.35 16.59 -8.45
C THR A 98 3.62 15.27 -7.73
N PRO A 99 4.15 14.25 -8.44
CA PRO A 99 4.38 12.93 -7.86
C PRO A 99 5.22 12.99 -6.59
N SER A 100 4.67 12.47 -5.51
CA SER A 100 5.30 12.51 -4.19
C SER A 100 4.85 11.32 -3.34
N TYR A 101 5.56 11.09 -2.26
CA TYR A 101 5.24 10.04 -1.33
C TYR A 101 5.36 10.51 0.12
N ILE A 102 4.78 9.75 1.02
CA ILE A 102 4.94 9.89 2.47
C ILE A 102 5.35 8.54 3.04
N ASP A 103 6.38 8.57 3.88
CA ASP A 103 6.75 7.44 4.73
C ASP A 103 6.01 7.56 6.06
N ILE A 104 5.34 6.50 6.45
CA ILE A 104 4.58 6.38 7.69
C ILE A 104 5.42 5.60 8.68
N PRO A 105 5.91 6.24 9.75
CA PRO A 105 6.71 5.57 10.75
C PRO A 105 5.86 4.65 11.63
N ILE A 106 6.50 3.71 12.32
CA ILE A 106 5.88 2.97 13.42
C ILE A 106 5.37 3.92 14.50
N TRP A 107 4.33 3.50 15.24
CA TRP A 107 3.68 4.28 16.29
C TRP A 107 3.02 5.57 15.82
N TYR A 108 2.70 5.68 14.52
CA TYR A 108 1.86 6.75 13.98
C TYR A 108 0.56 6.16 13.45
N THR A 109 -0.58 6.56 14.05
CA THR A 109 -1.86 6.33 13.42
C THR A 109 -1.98 7.20 12.17
N HIS A 110 -2.54 6.64 11.14
CA HIS A 110 -2.63 7.31 9.85
C HIS A 110 -3.92 6.96 9.12
N ASN A 111 -4.30 7.87 8.24
CA ASN A 111 -5.36 7.63 7.27
C ASN A 111 -5.05 8.33 5.94
N ILE A 112 -5.74 7.90 4.89
CA ILE A 112 -5.74 8.53 3.58
C ILE A 112 -7.18 8.77 3.15
N LYS A 113 -7.51 10.03 2.86
CA LYS A 113 -8.82 10.46 2.39
C LYS A 113 -8.73 10.92 0.94
N ASN A 114 -9.65 10.44 0.11
CA ASN A 114 -9.86 11.01 -1.23
C ASN A 114 -10.60 12.35 -1.11
N THR A 115 -9.92 13.44 -1.48
CA THR A 115 -10.47 14.80 -1.45
C THR A 115 -10.92 15.28 -2.82
N GLY A 116 -10.80 14.44 -3.84
CA GLY A 116 -11.26 14.71 -5.20
C GLY A 116 -12.63 14.08 -5.50
N ASN A 117 -13.11 14.34 -6.70
CA ASN A 117 -14.39 13.82 -7.22
C ASN A 117 -14.24 12.57 -8.12
N LYS A 118 -13.02 12.14 -8.36
CA LYS A 118 -12.68 10.91 -9.10
C LYS A 118 -12.02 9.91 -8.15
N PRO A 119 -11.97 8.62 -8.51
CA PRO A 119 -11.25 7.65 -7.71
C PRO A 119 -9.79 8.05 -7.51
N LEU A 120 -9.33 8.01 -6.27
CA LEU A 120 -7.94 8.16 -5.89
C LEU A 120 -7.24 6.83 -6.13
N ILE A 121 -6.09 6.83 -6.81
CA ILE A 121 -5.24 5.66 -6.98
C ILE A 121 -3.95 5.86 -6.19
N THR A 122 -3.67 4.90 -5.33
CA THR A 122 -2.43 4.86 -4.55
C THR A 122 -1.69 3.54 -4.74
N LEU A 123 -0.37 3.66 -4.79
CA LEU A 123 0.54 2.53 -4.58
C LEU A 123 1.13 2.67 -3.19
N PHE A 124 1.28 1.56 -2.50
CA PHE A 124 1.99 1.56 -1.24
C PHE A 124 2.85 0.32 -1.05
N TRP A 125 3.95 0.55 -0.38
CA TRP A 125 4.91 -0.46 0.01
C TRP A 125 4.96 -0.57 1.52
N ILE A 126 5.10 -1.80 2.01
CA ILE A 126 5.38 -2.09 3.40
C ILE A 126 6.63 -2.98 3.48
N ASN A 127 7.47 -2.73 4.47
CA ASN A 127 8.73 -3.46 4.64
C ASN A 127 8.56 -4.94 5.05
N GLU A 128 7.38 -5.30 5.57
CA GLU A 128 7.03 -6.64 6.02
C GLU A 128 5.72 -7.09 5.36
N PRO A 129 5.67 -8.26 4.70
CA PRO A 129 4.44 -8.77 4.10
C PRO A 129 3.32 -8.94 5.13
N TYR A 130 2.09 -8.66 4.71
CA TYR A 130 0.91 -8.88 5.55
C TYR A 130 0.74 -10.38 5.86
N ASP A 131 0.55 -10.68 7.15
CA ASP A 131 0.19 -12.00 7.67
C ASP A 131 -1.09 -11.86 8.51
N GLU A 132 -2.14 -12.61 8.18
CA GLU A 132 -3.40 -12.61 8.94
C GLU A 132 -3.25 -13.09 10.39
N LYS A 133 -2.25 -13.94 10.64
CA LYS A 133 -1.99 -14.50 11.99
C LYS A 133 -1.19 -13.53 12.87
N ASP A 134 -0.48 -12.60 12.25
CA ASP A 134 0.33 -11.58 12.93
C ASP A 134 0.28 -10.26 12.14
N PRO A 135 -0.88 -9.59 12.08
CA PRO A 135 -1.12 -8.47 11.16
C PRO A 135 -0.36 -7.20 11.53
N ASP A 136 0.12 -7.05 12.78
CA ASP A 136 0.73 -5.80 13.29
C ASP A 136 -0.05 -4.55 12.86
N THR A 137 -1.37 -4.60 13.01
CA THR A 137 -2.27 -3.51 12.60
C THR A 137 -3.27 -3.26 13.72
N TYR A 138 -3.21 -2.08 14.32
CA TYR A 138 -4.00 -1.71 15.49
C TYR A 138 -4.89 -0.52 15.14
N PHE A 139 -6.20 -0.69 15.29
CA PHE A 139 -7.15 0.38 15.03
C PHE A 139 -6.97 1.55 16.01
N GLU A 140 -6.83 2.75 15.46
CA GLU A 140 -6.73 4.01 16.20
C GLU A 140 -7.06 5.17 15.27
N ILE A 141 -8.05 5.98 15.61
CA ILE A 141 -8.43 7.16 14.81
C ILE A 141 -7.33 8.22 14.88
N VAL A 142 -7.07 8.86 13.74
CA VAL A 142 -6.15 9.99 13.67
C VAL A 142 -6.69 11.22 14.39
#